data_92d9ff10f361890390377b1767fcc86d
#
_entry.id   92d9ff10f361890390377b1767fcc86d
#
_cell.length_a   1.000
_cell.length_b   1.000
_cell.length_c   1.000
_cell.angle_alpha   90.00
_cell.angle_beta   90.00
_cell.angle_gamma   90.00
#
_symmetry.space_group_name_H-M   'P 1'
#
loop_
_entity.id
_entity.type
_entity.pdbx_description
1 polymer ?
#
loop_
_entity_poly.entity_id
_entity_poly.type
_entity_poly.pdbx_seq_one_letter_code
_entity_poly.pdbx_strand_id
1 'polypeptide(L)'
;TQTGLIAHYKAIAAETKAPIILYSVASRTGVNIEPSTVATLAKETDNIVAVKEASGNISQVAKILQLTDGKVDVYSGNDDQIVPILSLGGKGVISVLSNVAPRETHDICASFFAGDIAGSRALQLKALPLIEALFCEVNPIPVKKAANGNTRYFQPSDYTMAKGWMTNSKKQKWYFNTSSQCF
;
A
#
# COMPACT_ATOMS: atom_id res chain seq x y z
N THR A 1 9.13 -21.74 6.16
CA THR A 1 10.45 -21.62 5.52
C THR A 1 10.33 -21.04 4.11
N GLN A 2 11.39 -20.44 3.58
CA GLN A 2 11.40 -19.92 2.20
C GLN A 2 11.19 -21.03 1.17
N THR A 3 11.77 -22.21 1.41
CA THR A 3 11.54 -23.41 0.58
C THR A 3 10.06 -23.80 0.55
N GLY A 4 9.40 -23.74 1.70
CA GLY A 4 7.95 -24.00 1.80
C GLY A 4 7.12 -22.98 1.02
N LEU A 5 7.48 -21.67 1.07
CA LEU A 5 6.83 -20.63 0.27
C LEU A 5 7.00 -20.89 -1.23
N ILE A 6 8.20 -21.24 -1.67
CA ILE A 6 8.47 -21.57 -3.09
C ILE A 6 7.58 -22.74 -3.53
N ALA A 7 7.55 -23.84 -2.77
CA ALA A 7 6.72 -24.99 -3.09
C ALA A 7 5.22 -24.63 -3.13
N HIS A 8 4.74 -23.88 -2.16
CA HIS A 8 3.35 -23.44 -2.07
C HIS A 8 2.92 -22.59 -3.27
N TYR A 9 3.68 -21.53 -3.59
CA TYR A 9 3.33 -20.66 -4.71
C TYR A 9 3.50 -21.33 -6.08
N LYS A 10 4.46 -22.24 -6.24
CA LYS A 10 4.57 -23.04 -7.45
C LYS A 10 3.37 -23.98 -7.66
N ALA A 11 2.88 -24.59 -6.58
CA ALA A 11 1.67 -25.42 -6.64
C ALA A 11 0.45 -24.57 -7.06
N ILE A 12 0.28 -23.38 -6.50
CA ILE A 12 -0.80 -22.46 -6.91
C ILE A 12 -0.64 -22.03 -8.37
N ALA A 13 0.59 -21.66 -8.77
CA ALA A 13 0.87 -21.21 -10.13
C ALA A 13 0.56 -22.28 -11.19
N ALA A 14 0.76 -23.55 -10.85
CA ALA A 14 0.48 -24.69 -11.74
C ALA A 14 -1.03 -24.93 -11.98
N GLU A 15 -1.89 -24.54 -11.03
CA GLU A 15 -3.34 -24.75 -11.08
C GLU A 15 -4.11 -23.63 -11.81
N THR A 16 -3.45 -22.53 -12.21
CA THR A 16 -4.11 -21.42 -12.89
C THR A 16 -3.24 -20.82 -13.98
N LYS A 17 -3.89 -20.24 -14.99
CA LYS A 17 -3.22 -19.40 -15.99
C LYS A 17 -3.34 -17.90 -15.68
N ALA A 18 -4.08 -17.54 -14.64
CA ALA A 18 -4.24 -16.14 -14.24
C ALA A 18 -2.92 -15.56 -13.75
N PRO A 19 -2.62 -14.29 -14.02
CA PRO A 19 -1.47 -13.63 -13.43
C PRO A 19 -1.61 -13.56 -11.92
N ILE A 20 -0.52 -13.85 -11.20
CA ILE A 20 -0.47 -13.89 -9.75
C ILE A 20 0.39 -12.74 -9.25
N ILE A 21 -0.13 -12.01 -8.26
CA ILE A 21 0.60 -11.01 -7.49
C ILE A 21 0.90 -11.62 -6.12
N LEU A 22 2.17 -11.82 -5.79
CA LEU A 22 2.57 -12.23 -4.45
C LEU A 22 2.25 -11.12 -3.46
N TYR A 23 1.78 -11.48 -2.26
CA TYR A 23 1.56 -10.48 -1.20
C TYR A 23 2.43 -10.75 0.02
N SER A 24 3.48 -9.96 0.19
CA SER A 24 4.38 -10.01 1.35
C SER A 24 3.89 -9.06 2.44
N VAL A 25 3.32 -9.63 3.51
CA VAL A 25 2.73 -8.89 4.63
C VAL A 25 3.05 -9.55 5.97
N ALA A 26 4.33 -9.58 6.30
CA ALA A 26 4.86 -10.29 7.48
C ALA A 26 4.18 -9.89 8.80
N SER A 27 3.73 -8.63 8.92
CA SER A 27 2.96 -8.15 10.08
C SER A 27 1.62 -8.86 10.29
N ARG A 28 1.10 -9.56 9.28
CA ARG A 28 -0.16 -10.32 9.31
C ARG A 28 0.06 -11.82 9.31
N THR A 29 1.02 -12.28 8.52
CA THR A 29 1.26 -13.72 8.29
C THR A 29 2.31 -14.29 9.22
N GLY A 30 3.11 -13.46 9.89
CA GLY A 30 4.30 -13.87 10.64
C GLY A 30 5.45 -14.34 9.75
N VAL A 31 5.30 -14.26 8.42
CA VAL A 31 6.30 -14.76 7.47
C VAL A 31 6.59 -13.71 6.41
N ASN A 32 7.86 -13.38 6.24
CA ASN A 32 8.32 -12.51 5.15
C ASN A 32 8.61 -13.35 3.90
N ILE A 33 8.26 -12.83 2.72
CA ILE A 33 8.72 -13.39 1.44
C ILE A 33 10.05 -12.70 1.10
N GLU A 34 11.15 -13.42 1.21
CA GLU A 34 12.46 -12.82 0.95
C GLU A 34 12.67 -12.50 -0.54
N PRO A 35 13.51 -11.49 -0.86
CA PRO A 35 13.79 -11.10 -2.25
C PRO A 35 14.28 -12.25 -3.13
N SER A 36 15.10 -13.14 -2.58
CA SER A 36 15.57 -14.36 -3.28
C SER A 36 14.43 -15.32 -3.61
N THR A 37 13.44 -15.43 -2.72
CA THR A 37 12.25 -16.25 -2.93
C THR A 37 11.38 -15.67 -4.05
N VAL A 38 11.16 -14.34 -4.07
CA VAL A 38 10.47 -13.66 -5.17
C VAL A 38 11.19 -13.91 -6.49
N ALA A 39 12.51 -13.73 -6.51
CA ALA A 39 13.31 -13.94 -7.73
C ALA A 39 13.27 -15.38 -8.23
N THR A 40 13.33 -16.37 -7.33
CA THR A 40 13.20 -17.80 -7.67
C THR A 40 11.83 -18.09 -8.28
N LEU A 41 10.76 -17.62 -7.66
CA LEU A 41 9.40 -17.80 -8.15
C LEU A 41 9.19 -17.15 -9.51
N ALA A 42 9.63 -15.92 -9.70
CA ALA A 42 9.54 -15.21 -10.98
C ALA A 42 10.34 -15.89 -12.11
N LYS A 43 11.42 -16.60 -11.77
CA LYS A 43 12.23 -17.35 -12.74
C LYS A 43 11.61 -18.71 -13.11
N GLU A 44 10.94 -19.35 -12.15
CA GLU A 44 10.51 -20.73 -12.26
C GLU A 44 9.01 -20.88 -12.56
N THR A 45 8.29 -19.76 -12.72
CA THR A 45 6.86 -19.73 -13.09
C THR A 45 6.60 -18.63 -14.10
N ASP A 46 5.65 -18.84 -15.00
CA ASP A 46 5.33 -17.88 -16.07
C ASP A 46 4.26 -16.86 -15.64
N ASN A 47 3.48 -17.15 -14.61
CA ASN A 47 2.31 -16.36 -14.23
C ASN A 47 2.46 -15.61 -12.90
N ILE A 48 3.58 -15.73 -12.19
CA ILE A 48 3.91 -14.83 -11.07
C ILE A 48 4.57 -13.58 -11.64
N VAL A 49 3.78 -12.52 -11.77
CA VAL A 49 4.15 -11.31 -12.52
C VAL A 49 4.46 -10.09 -11.64
N ALA A 50 4.03 -10.12 -10.39
CA ALA A 50 4.19 -8.97 -9.50
C ALA A 50 4.30 -9.37 -8.03
N VAL A 51 4.70 -8.38 -7.21
CA VAL A 51 4.62 -8.45 -5.76
C VAL A 51 3.97 -7.19 -5.20
N LYS A 52 3.01 -7.36 -4.27
CA LYS A 52 2.55 -6.33 -3.36
C LYS A 52 3.42 -6.38 -2.12
N GLU A 53 4.31 -5.41 -1.98
CA GLU A 53 5.30 -5.35 -0.90
C GLU A 53 4.78 -4.49 0.25
N ALA A 54 4.59 -5.11 1.40
CA ALA A 54 4.07 -4.48 2.60
C ALA A 54 4.90 -4.77 3.86
N SER A 55 6.20 -5.09 3.67
CA SER A 55 7.12 -5.28 4.80
C SER A 55 7.50 -3.97 5.50
N GLY A 56 7.35 -2.83 4.82
CA GLY A 56 7.86 -1.54 5.28
C GLY A 56 9.36 -1.36 5.04
N ASN A 57 10.03 -2.33 4.45
CA ASN A 57 11.47 -2.34 4.22
C ASN A 57 11.82 -1.93 2.78
N ILE A 58 12.15 -0.66 2.56
CA ILE A 58 12.53 -0.13 1.25
C ILE A 58 13.79 -0.81 0.68
N SER A 59 14.71 -1.25 1.53
CA SER A 59 15.89 -2.01 1.09
C SER A 59 15.49 -3.36 0.51
N GLN A 60 14.46 -4.01 1.04
CA GLN A 60 13.89 -5.24 0.49
C GLN A 60 13.29 -5.00 -0.90
N VAL A 61 12.54 -3.89 -1.08
CA VAL A 61 12.00 -3.48 -2.39
C VAL A 61 13.12 -3.32 -3.41
N ALA A 62 14.16 -2.56 -3.08
CA ALA A 62 15.31 -2.36 -3.95
C ALA A 62 15.98 -3.71 -4.34
N LYS A 63 16.09 -4.63 -3.36
CA LYS A 63 16.68 -5.94 -3.60
C LYS A 63 15.82 -6.83 -4.49
N ILE A 64 14.48 -6.78 -4.36
CA ILE A 64 13.57 -7.50 -5.27
C ILE A 64 13.78 -7.01 -6.69
N LEU A 65 13.72 -5.70 -6.93
CA LEU A 65 13.91 -5.11 -8.25
C LEU A 65 15.27 -5.46 -8.85
N GLN A 66 16.34 -5.43 -8.06
CA GLN A 66 17.68 -5.79 -8.49
C GLN A 66 17.79 -7.27 -8.87
N LEU A 67 17.24 -8.19 -8.06
CA LEU A 67 17.34 -9.63 -8.31
C LEU A 67 16.45 -10.11 -9.46
N THR A 68 15.36 -9.42 -9.73
CA THR A 68 14.44 -9.75 -10.83
C THR A 68 14.74 -8.99 -12.10
N ASP A 69 15.76 -8.13 -12.11
CA ASP A 69 16.09 -7.26 -13.23
C ASP A 69 14.88 -6.44 -13.73
N GLY A 70 14.05 -5.99 -12.78
CA GLY A 70 12.81 -5.26 -13.05
C GLY A 70 11.72 -6.06 -13.78
N LYS A 71 11.86 -7.39 -13.91
CA LYS A 71 10.86 -8.23 -14.60
C LYS A 71 9.60 -8.49 -13.76
N VAL A 72 9.69 -8.32 -12.44
CA VAL A 72 8.56 -8.41 -11.53
C VAL A 72 8.09 -7.00 -11.20
N ASP A 73 6.83 -6.72 -11.46
CA ASP A 73 6.23 -5.45 -11.06
C ASP A 73 6.10 -5.36 -9.54
N VAL A 74 6.48 -4.22 -8.97
CA VAL A 74 6.37 -3.99 -7.53
C VAL A 74 5.30 -2.93 -7.28
N TYR A 75 4.31 -3.29 -6.45
CA TYR A 75 3.30 -2.39 -5.93
C TYR A 75 3.51 -2.17 -4.44
N SER A 76 3.39 -0.92 -3.99
CA SER A 76 3.37 -0.66 -2.56
C SER A 76 2.13 -1.29 -1.92
N GLY A 77 2.33 -2.00 -0.81
CA GLY A 77 1.26 -2.42 0.09
C GLY A 77 1.04 -1.44 1.24
N ASN A 78 1.91 -0.43 1.36
CA ASN A 78 1.91 0.58 2.40
C ASN A 78 1.66 1.96 1.80
N ASP A 79 0.59 2.63 2.23
CA ASP A 79 0.19 3.94 1.69
C ASP A 79 1.19 5.05 1.99
N ASP A 80 1.96 4.95 3.08
CA ASP A 80 3.02 5.88 3.47
C ASP A 80 4.31 5.73 2.65
N GLN A 81 4.42 4.66 1.85
CA GLN A 81 5.62 4.35 1.05
C GLN A 81 5.39 4.39 -0.46
N ILE A 82 4.31 5.01 -0.94
CA ILE A 82 4.01 5.07 -2.38
C ILE A 82 5.17 5.72 -3.14
N VAL A 83 5.50 6.97 -2.83
CA VAL A 83 6.56 7.73 -3.53
C VAL A 83 7.94 7.06 -3.42
N PRO A 84 8.42 6.61 -2.25
CA PRO A 84 9.65 5.85 -2.14
C PRO A 84 9.71 4.62 -3.06
N ILE A 85 8.63 3.84 -3.13
CA ILE A 85 8.59 2.64 -3.99
C ILE A 85 8.53 3.01 -5.46
N LEU A 86 7.76 4.03 -5.84
CA LEU A 86 7.75 4.57 -7.21
C LEU A 86 9.13 5.03 -7.64
N SER A 87 9.90 5.68 -6.75
CA SER A 87 11.26 6.16 -7.05
C SER A 87 12.26 5.04 -7.34
N LEU A 88 12.00 3.83 -6.86
CA LEU A 88 12.79 2.63 -7.17
C LEU A 88 12.32 1.92 -8.44
N GLY A 89 11.27 2.39 -9.11
CA GLY A 89 10.70 1.75 -10.31
C GLY A 89 9.42 0.95 -10.05
N GLY A 90 8.80 1.11 -8.87
CA GLY A 90 7.49 0.53 -8.57
C GLY A 90 6.41 1.02 -9.53
N LYS A 91 5.33 0.27 -9.66
CA LYS A 91 4.25 0.51 -10.64
C LYS A 91 3.02 1.18 -10.04
N GLY A 92 2.97 1.34 -8.72
CA GLY A 92 1.83 1.94 -8.05
C GLY A 92 1.64 1.41 -6.63
N VAL A 93 0.40 1.44 -6.18
CA VAL A 93 -0.01 1.04 -4.84
C VAL A 93 -1.27 0.20 -4.86
N ILE A 94 -1.33 -0.81 -4.01
CA ILE A 94 -2.57 -1.54 -3.68
C ILE A 94 -2.97 -1.07 -2.27
N SER A 95 -3.78 -0.05 -2.23
CA SER A 95 -3.94 0.93 -1.16
C SER A 95 -5.13 0.66 -0.25
N VAL A 96 -4.99 0.98 1.02
CA VAL A 96 -6.09 1.15 1.99
C VAL A 96 -6.67 2.55 1.87
N LEU A 97 -5.82 3.57 1.75
CA LEU A 97 -6.19 4.98 1.59
C LEU A 97 -7.18 5.19 0.42
N SER A 98 -6.99 4.47 -0.68
CA SER A 98 -7.85 4.58 -1.88
C SER A 98 -9.32 4.26 -1.64
N ASN A 99 -9.67 3.56 -0.56
CA ASN A 99 -11.07 3.28 -0.22
C ASN A 99 -11.82 4.53 0.29
N VAL A 100 -11.12 5.53 0.78
CA VAL A 100 -11.72 6.75 1.35
C VAL A 100 -11.25 8.02 0.64
N ALA A 101 -10.09 7.99 -0.01
CA ALA A 101 -9.48 9.08 -0.74
C ALA A 101 -8.91 8.60 -2.10
N PRO A 102 -9.76 8.07 -3.01
CA PRO A 102 -9.29 7.45 -4.24
C PRO A 102 -8.60 8.44 -5.18
N ARG A 103 -9.11 9.68 -5.29
CA ARG A 103 -8.53 10.71 -6.15
C ARG A 103 -7.14 11.10 -5.66
N GLU A 104 -6.99 11.36 -4.38
CA GLU A 104 -5.73 11.75 -3.76
C GLU A 104 -4.68 10.65 -3.91
N THR A 105 -5.07 9.40 -3.71
CA THR A 105 -4.19 8.24 -3.92
C THR A 105 -3.77 8.11 -5.39
N HIS A 106 -4.71 8.28 -6.31
CA HIS A 106 -4.44 8.32 -7.75
C HIS A 106 -3.46 9.45 -8.09
N ASP A 107 -3.72 10.66 -7.58
CA ASP A 107 -2.94 11.85 -7.92
C ASP A 107 -1.50 11.77 -7.41
N ILE A 108 -1.23 11.06 -6.29
CA ILE A 108 0.15 10.76 -5.85
C ILE A 108 0.90 9.99 -6.95
N CYS A 109 0.31 8.93 -7.48
CA CYS A 109 0.94 8.12 -8.51
C CYS A 109 1.00 8.86 -9.85
N ALA A 110 -0.10 9.50 -10.26
CA ALA A 110 -0.21 10.20 -11.53
C ALA A 110 0.80 11.35 -11.65
N SER A 111 0.95 12.17 -10.60
CA SER A 111 1.95 13.24 -10.56
C SER A 111 3.36 12.67 -10.69
N PHE A 112 3.66 11.57 -10.01
CA PHE A 112 4.97 10.91 -10.11
C PHE A 112 5.27 10.48 -11.56
N PHE A 113 4.34 9.77 -12.18
CA PHE A 113 4.51 9.28 -13.55
C PHE A 113 4.50 10.39 -14.59
N ALA A 114 3.87 11.53 -14.30
CA ALA A 114 3.95 12.73 -15.13
C ALA A 114 5.28 13.52 -14.96
N GLY A 115 6.16 13.08 -14.06
CA GLY A 115 7.44 13.75 -13.78
C GLY A 115 7.37 14.85 -12.72
N ASP A 116 6.19 15.15 -12.17
CA ASP A 116 6.02 16.08 -11.05
C ASP A 116 6.32 15.38 -9.71
N ILE A 117 7.59 15.09 -9.49
CA ILE A 117 8.05 14.42 -8.28
C ILE A 117 7.80 15.29 -7.03
N ALA A 118 7.91 16.59 -7.16
CA ALA A 118 7.69 17.52 -6.05
C ALA A 118 6.22 17.54 -5.64
N GLY A 119 5.29 17.59 -6.58
CA GLY A 119 3.85 17.51 -6.35
C GLY A 119 3.45 16.17 -5.76
N SER A 120 3.92 15.06 -6.32
CA SER A 120 3.68 13.71 -5.81
C SER A 120 4.12 13.59 -4.34
N ARG A 121 5.34 14.04 -4.01
CA ARG A 121 5.86 14.07 -2.64
C ARG A 121 4.99 14.92 -1.72
N ALA A 122 4.58 16.11 -2.16
CA ALA A 122 3.74 16.99 -1.36
C ALA A 122 2.38 16.33 -1.05
N LEU A 123 1.77 15.66 -2.03
CA LEU A 123 0.52 14.90 -1.85
C LEU A 123 0.73 13.74 -0.88
N GLN A 124 1.81 12.96 -1.03
CA GLN A 124 2.15 11.86 -0.12
C GLN A 124 2.28 12.35 1.33
N LEU A 125 3.06 13.40 1.56
CA LEU A 125 3.27 13.95 2.92
C LEU A 125 1.97 14.52 3.50
N LYS A 126 1.16 15.16 2.68
CA LYS A 126 -0.17 15.62 3.08
C LYS A 126 -1.10 14.48 3.48
N ALA A 127 -0.96 13.29 2.88
CA ALA A 127 -1.78 12.12 3.16
C ALA A 127 -1.44 11.43 4.49
N LEU A 128 -0.21 11.62 5.02
CA LEU A 128 0.27 10.86 6.18
C LEU A 128 -0.67 10.88 7.38
N PRO A 129 -1.24 12.03 7.84
CA PRO A 129 -2.14 12.01 8.99
C PRO A 129 -3.40 11.15 8.80
N LEU A 130 -3.94 11.11 7.56
CA LEU A 130 -5.07 10.25 7.23
C LEU A 130 -4.64 8.78 7.18
N ILE A 131 -3.49 8.49 6.59
CA ILE A 131 -2.92 7.13 6.54
C ILE A 131 -2.74 6.60 7.97
N GLU A 132 -2.10 7.36 8.85
CA GLU A 132 -1.92 6.99 10.27
C GLU A 132 -3.25 6.69 10.96
N ALA A 133 -4.27 7.53 10.75
CA ALA A 133 -5.60 7.31 11.31
C ALA A 133 -6.27 6.03 10.78
N LEU A 134 -6.05 5.68 9.51
CA LEU A 134 -6.59 4.44 8.92
C LEU A 134 -5.91 3.17 9.43
N PHE A 135 -4.74 3.29 10.05
CA PHE A 135 -3.97 2.19 10.61
C PHE A 135 -3.81 2.27 12.14
N CYS A 136 -4.55 3.17 12.81
CA CYS A 136 -4.50 3.31 14.27
C CYS A 136 -4.98 2.07 15.01
N GLU A 137 -5.81 1.26 14.36
CA GLU A 137 -6.22 -0.08 14.80
C GLU A 137 -5.98 -1.09 13.68
N VAL A 138 -6.32 -2.35 13.94
CA VAL A 138 -6.16 -3.43 12.96
C VAL A 138 -6.98 -3.14 11.71
N ASN A 139 -6.31 -2.99 10.56
CA ASN A 139 -6.97 -2.91 9.25
C ASN A 139 -7.76 -4.23 9.00
N PRO A 140 -9.05 -4.22 8.59
CA PRO A 140 -9.74 -3.10 7.94
C PRO A 140 -10.70 -2.30 8.84
N ILE A 141 -10.59 -2.36 10.15
CA ILE A 141 -11.57 -1.74 11.07
C ILE A 141 -11.71 -0.23 10.81
N PRO A 142 -10.65 0.60 10.88
CA PRO A 142 -10.78 2.03 10.68
C PRO A 142 -11.25 2.41 9.27
N VAL A 143 -10.71 1.78 8.23
CA VAL A 143 -11.08 2.11 6.85
C VAL A 143 -12.54 1.76 6.53
N LYS A 144 -13.05 0.62 7.00
CA LYS A 144 -14.47 0.27 6.84
C LYS A 144 -15.38 1.26 7.55
N LYS A 145 -14.95 1.74 8.70
CA LYS A 145 -15.66 2.75 9.45
C LYS A 145 -15.71 4.08 8.72
N ALA A 146 -14.58 4.54 8.22
CA ALA A 146 -14.47 5.76 7.43
C ALA A 146 -15.31 5.67 6.15
N ALA A 147 -15.25 4.56 5.42
CA ALA A 147 -16.00 4.35 4.18
C ALA A 147 -17.52 4.31 4.38
N ASN A 148 -17.99 3.76 5.50
CA ASN A 148 -19.44 3.64 5.77
C ASN A 148 -20.10 4.95 6.22
N GLY A 149 -19.35 6.03 6.41
CA GLY A 149 -19.87 7.33 6.86
C GLY A 149 -20.54 7.26 8.23
N ASN A 150 -20.42 6.15 8.94
CA ASN A 150 -21.12 5.92 10.19
C ASN A 150 -20.28 6.49 11.34
N THR A 151 -20.65 7.70 11.75
CA THR A 151 -19.93 8.58 12.68
C THR A 151 -19.80 8.06 14.12
N ARG A 152 -20.31 6.87 14.47
CA ARG A 152 -20.26 6.38 15.85
C ARG A 152 -18.85 6.08 16.38
N TYR A 153 -17.86 5.79 15.50
CA TYR A 153 -16.48 5.55 15.90
C TYR A 153 -15.51 6.67 15.48
N PHE A 154 -15.94 7.52 14.55
CA PHE A 154 -15.24 8.74 14.19
C PHE A 154 -16.17 9.90 14.57
N GLN A 155 -16.14 10.36 15.81
CA GLN A 155 -16.81 11.59 16.20
C GLN A 155 -16.02 12.75 15.56
N PRO A 156 -16.70 13.75 14.99
CA PRO A 156 -16.02 14.93 14.45
C PRO A 156 -15.20 15.69 15.50
N SER A 157 -15.49 15.49 16.79
CA SER A 157 -14.76 16.04 17.92
C SER A 157 -13.43 15.31 18.22
N ASP A 158 -13.29 14.07 17.75
CA ASP A 158 -12.16 13.22 18.12
C ASP A 158 -11.03 13.22 17.08
N TYR A 159 -11.31 13.79 15.89
CA TYR A 159 -10.41 13.71 14.75
C TYR A 159 -10.32 15.06 14.02
N THR A 160 -9.24 15.80 14.24
CA THR A 160 -8.93 16.99 13.44
C THR A 160 -8.11 16.57 12.22
N MET A 161 -8.71 16.63 11.05
CA MET A 161 -7.92 16.54 9.81
C MET A 161 -6.99 17.74 9.68
N ALA A 162 -5.81 17.53 9.15
CA ALA A 162 -5.01 18.62 8.63
C ALA A 162 -5.92 19.45 7.70
N LYS A 163 -6.16 20.74 8.07
CA LYS A 163 -7.02 21.65 7.32
C LYS A 163 -6.65 21.59 5.84
N GLY A 164 -7.58 21.24 4.98
CA GLY A 164 -7.42 21.29 3.53
C GLY A 164 -7.63 19.99 2.77
N TRP A 165 -7.77 18.84 3.43
CA TRP A 165 -7.88 17.55 2.73
C TRP A 165 -9.22 17.27 2.07
N MET A 166 -10.30 17.86 2.57
CA MET A 166 -11.66 17.61 2.06
C MET A 166 -12.47 18.88 1.70
N THR A 167 -11.83 19.95 1.27
CA THR A 167 -12.55 21.15 0.84
C THR A 167 -13.18 21.05 -0.55
N ASN A 168 -12.99 19.96 -1.30
CA ASN A 168 -13.51 19.85 -2.67
C ASN A 168 -14.68 18.89 -2.89
N SER A 169 -15.13 18.15 -1.90
CA SER A 169 -16.45 17.51 -1.99
C SER A 169 -17.46 18.33 -1.20
N LYS A 170 -18.38 18.97 -1.90
CA LYS A 170 -19.35 19.92 -1.34
C LYS A 170 -20.31 19.35 -0.28
N LYS A 171 -20.06 18.14 0.31
CA LYS A 171 -21.02 17.51 1.23
C LYS A 171 -20.49 16.77 2.46
N GLN A 172 -19.18 16.60 2.68
CA GLN A 172 -18.73 15.94 3.92
C GLN A 172 -17.39 16.51 4.40
N LYS A 173 -17.39 17.16 5.56
CA LYS A 173 -16.16 17.56 6.30
C LYS A 173 -15.80 16.42 7.25
N TRP A 174 -14.67 15.78 7.02
CA TRP A 174 -14.10 14.81 7.94
C TRP A 174 -12.94 15.46 8.70
N TYR A 175 -12.88 15.27 10.00
CA TYR A 175 -11.83 15.82 10.85
C TYR A 175 -11.20 14.67 11.65
N PHE A 176 -9.89 14.52 11.59
CA PHE A 176 -9.13 13.62 12.44
C PHE A 176 -8.29 14.43 13.43
N ASN A 177 -8.32 14.07 14.69
CA ASN A 177 -7.45 14.64 15.73
C ASN A 177 -6.25 13.71 15.95
N THR A 178 -5.07 14.15 15.58
CA THR A 178 -3.83 13.38 15.72
C THR A 178 -3.33 13.28 17.17
N SER A 179 -3.98 13.96 18.13
CA SER A 179 -3.58 13.96 19.53
C SER A 179 -4.33 12.96 20.42
N SER A 180 -5.31 12.24 19.88
CA SER A 180 -6.11 11.28 20.64
C SER A 180 -5.71 9.85 20.28
N GLN A 181 -5.52 9.03 21.29
CA GLN A 181 -5.39 7.59 21.13
C GLN A 181 -6.68 7.05 20.48
N CYS A 182 -6.52 6.12 19.55
CA CYS A 182 -7.67 5.42 18.98
C CYS A 182 -8.30 4.53 20.06
N PHE A 183 -9.54 4.80 20.42
CA PHE A 183 -10.39 3.96 21.26
C PHE A 183 -11.51 3.33 20.44
#